data_a3a11c6cb923e7540e74974738531725
#
_entry.id   a3a11c6cb923e7540e74974738531725
#
_cell.length_a   1.000
_cell.length_b   1.000
_cell.length_c   1.000
_cell.angle_alpha   90.00
_cell.angle_beta   90.00
_cell.angle_gamma   90.00
#
_symmetry.space_group_name_H-M   'P 1'
#
loop_
_entity.id
_entity.type
_entity.pdbx_description
1 polymer ?
#
loop_
_entity_poly.entity_id
_entity_poly.type
_entity_poly.pdbx_seq_one_letter_code
_entity_poly.pdbx_strand_id
1 'polypeptide(L)'
;MSRANTPKQLLALVEEHSMFRVSVERLKPLFPPERIYIVASEALAPALKAEVPYIPEENFVIEPFGKDNGPAAALGLTIIHKRDPQATVAYLASDHHIANRAGFQNALTAACELAQQGHIVTLGISPSFPSTAFGYIRRGAEIGQFAGITAFTSLGFFEKPDLERAVHFVQSGEYSWNSGMFIWRAQQALDEFARQRPEMHRLFTALAPAIDTPAYKDAVTRTWDAVERISIDFAVMEGAKSIAVLPVDIGWSDIGSWGALFDVVALDDRGNGIKGQSPNHIAIDTTNTLVYADKLVVTVGVNELVVVDTEDALLICHKDRTQDVKKIVAELKANQLEKYL
;
A
#
# COMPACT_ATOMS: atom_id res chain seq x y z
N MET A 1 -8.29 12.15 -0.26
CA MET A 1 -8.25 11.69 1.14
C MET A 1 -7.04 12.26 1.87
N SER A 2 -5.85 12.16 1.36
CA SER A 2 -4.66 12.76 1.98
C SER A 2 -4.55 14.25 1.71
N ARG A 3 -3.95 14.97 2.65
CA ARG A 3 -3.49 16.34 2.53
C ARG A 3 -1.96 16.39 2.58
N ALA A 4 -1.37 17.51 2.16
CA ALA A 4 0.09 17.66 2.18
C ALA A 4 0.70 17.38 3.58
N ASN A 5 0.01 17.79 4.63
CA ASN A 5 0.46 17.63 6.02
C ASN A 5 -0.16 16.41 6.74
N THR A 6 -1.15 15.74 6.15
CA THR A 6 -1.82 14.59 6.75
C THR A 6 -1.99 13.51 5.68
N PRO A 7 -0.95 12.73 5.42
CA PRO A 7 -1.00 11.67 4.41
C PRO A 7 -1.93 10.55 4.87
N LYS A 8 -2.47 9.81 3.91
CA LYS A 8 -3.51 8.79 4.09
C LYS A 8 -3.19 7.77 5.19
N GLN A 9 -1.95 7.34 5.29
CA GLN A 9 -1.52 6.37 6.29
C GLN A 9 -1.70 6.82 7.74
N LEU A 10 -1.77 8.12 8.00
CA LEU A 10 -2.05 8.67 9.34
C LEU A 10 -3.54 8.87 9.63
N LEU A 11 -4.42 8.59 8.67
CA LEU A 11 -5.86 8.74 8.86
C LEU A 11 -6.48 7.46 9.46
N ALA A 12 -7.42 7.63 10.38
CA ALA A 12 -8.26 6.56 10.93
C ALA A 12 -9.50 6.37 10.04
N LEU A 13 -9.32 5.77 8.84
CA LEU A 13 -10.38 5.67 7.84
C LEU A 13 -11.38 4.54 8.09
N VAL A 14 -10.95 3.43 8.65
CA VAL A 14 -11.77 2.22 8.84
C VAL A 14 -11.85 1.84 10.32
N GLU A 15 -10.73 1.75 10.99
CA GLU A 15 -10.62 1.40 12.42
C GLU A 15 -10.45 2.67 13.28
N GLU A 16 -10.31 2.51 14.60
CA GLU A 16 -10.10 3.62 15.55
C GLU A 16 -8.68 4.22 15.47
N HIS A 17 -7.75 3.44 14.95
CA HIS A 17 -6.34 3.84 14.78
C HIS A 17 -6.02 4.19 13.34
N SER A 18 -4.92 4.89 13.15
CA SER A 18 -4.41 5.21 11.82
C SER A 18 -4.18 3.93 10.99
N MET A 19 -4.32 4.03 9.66
CA MET A 19 -4.07 2.91 8.75
C MET A 19 -2.66 2.34 8.95
N PHE A 20 -1.67 3.20 9.19
CA PHE A 20 -0.30 2.80 9.47
C PHE A 20 -0.21 1.96 10.74
N ARG A 21 -0.76 2.44 11.88
CA ARG A 21 -0.74 1.68 13.13
C ARG A 21 -1.42 0.33 12.99
N VAL A 22 -2.60 0.29 12.35
CA VAL A 22 -3.32 -0.96 12.05
C VAL A 22 -2.46 -1.88 11.19
N SER A 23 -1.73 -1.33 10.20
CA SER A 23 -0.86 -2.13 9.31
C SER A 23 0.29 -2.79 10.07
N VAL A 24 0.87 -2.12 11.05
CA VAL A 24 1.92 -2.67 11.89
C VAL A 24 1.36 -3.69 12.89
N GLU A 25 0.25 -3.37 13.55
CA GLU A 25 -0.34 -4.24 14.58
C GLU A 25 -0.88 -5.56 14.04
N ARG A 26 -1.35 -5.61 12.79
CA ARG A 26 -1.80 -6.87 12.16
C ARG A 26 -0.68 -7.86 11.90
N LEU A 27 0.60 -7.43 11.95
CA LEU A 27 1.74 -8.31 11.78
C LEU A 27 2.03 -9.16 13.04
N LYS A 28 1.52 -8.76 14.20
CA LYS A 28 1.61 -9.57 15.42
C LYS A 28 0.70 -10.80 15.31
N PRO A 29 1.11 -11.99 15.75
CA PRO A 29 2.38 -12.33 16.43
C PRO A 29 3.50 -12.79 15.49
N LEU A 30 3.35 -12.76 14.18
CA LEU A 30 4.33 -13.30 13.21
C LEU A 30 5.68 -12.59 13.26
N PHE A 31 5.65 -11.27 13.43
CA PHE A 31 6.85 -10.44 13.42
C PHE A 31 6.96 -9.68 14.75
N PRO A 32 8.02 -9.92 15.55
CA PRO A 32 8.32 -9.10 16.71
C PRO A 32 8.79 -7.70 16.26
N PRO A 33 8.66 -6.66 17.11
CA PRO A 33 9.00 -5.27 16.76
C PRO A 33 10.40 -5.09 16.17
N GLU A 34 11.37 -5.87 16.63
CA GLU A 34 12.76 -5.84 16.18
C GLU A 34 12.96 -6.27 14.71
N ARG A 35 11.96 -6.96 14.16
CA ARG A 35 11.95 -7.41 12.75
C ARG A 35 11.05 -6.57 11.84
N ILE A 36 10.48 -5.49 12.34
CA ILE A 36 9.64 -4.57 11.56
C ILE A 36 10.46 -3.33 11.24
N TYR A 37 10.63 -3.04 9.95
CA TYR A 37 11.34 -1.89 9.43
C TYR A 37 10.34 -0.92 8.79
N ILE A 38 10.46 0.37 9.10
CA ILE A 38 9.58 1.42 8.59
C ILE A 38 10.40 2.33 7.67
N VAL A 39 10.12 2.29 6.37
CA VAL A 39 10.73 3.22 5.42
C VAL A 39 9.82 4.45 5.30
N ALA A 40 10.36 5.62 5.60
CA ALA A 40 9.60 6.86 5.62
C ALA A 40 10.46 8.09 5.30
N SER A 41 9.82 9.15 4.77
CA SER A 41 10.51 10.42 4.60
C SER A 41 10.83 11.09 5.95
N GLU A 42 11.89 11.91 5.96
CA GLU A 42 12.31 12.67 7.15
C GLU A 42 11.15 13.49 7.74
N ALA A 43 10.30 14.06 6.89
CA ALA A 43 9.13 14.84 7.32
C ALA A 43 8.04 13.98 8.02
N LEU A 44 7.85 12.73 7.60
CA LEU A 44 6.79 11.87 8.11
C LEU A 44 7.21 11.02 9.31
N ALA A 45 8.49 10.71 9.42
CA ALA A 45 9.02 9.80 10.44
C ALA A 45 8.62 10.15 11.89
N PRO A 46 8.62 11.43 12.35
CA PRO A 46 8.21 11.75 13.72
C PRO A 46 6.77 11.32 14.04
N ALA A 47 5.84 11.53 13.11
CA ALA A 47 4.44 11.16 13.30
C ALA A 47 4.27 9.63 13.34
N LEU A 48 4.97 8.90 12.45
CA LEU A 48 4.93 7.44 12.43
C LEU A 48 5.55 6.82 13.69
N LYS A 49 6.65 7.39 14.21
CA LYS A 49 7.26 6.97 15.47
C LYS A 49 6.31 7.12 16.66
N ALA A 50 5.54 8.20 16.69
CA ALA A 50 4.55 8.44 17.73
C ALA A 50 3.43 7.39 17.74
N GLU A 51 3.03 6.88 16.57
CA GLU A 51 2.00 5.84 16.41
C GLU A 51 2.46 4.46 16.90
N VAL A 52 3.75 4.14 16.76
CA VAL A 52 4.33 2.83 17.09
C VAL A 52 5.63 2.95 17.90
N PRO A 53 5.59 3.54 19.12
CA PRO A 53 6.79 3.86 19.91
C PRO A 53 7.56 2.61 20.39
N TYR A 54 7.00 1.42 20.19
CA TYR A 54 7.61 0.15 20.54
C TYR A 54 8.50 -0.43 19.42
N ILE A 55 8.53 0.17 18.23
CA ILE A 55 9.46 -0.21 17.17
C ILE A 55 10.82 0.42 17.46
N PRO A 56 11.94 -0.32 17.40
CA PRO A 56 13.27 0.20 17.63
C PRO A 56 13.59 1.39 16.70
N GLU A 57 14.29 2.39 17.25
CA GLU A 57 14.66 3.62 16.51
C GLU A 57 15.47 3.30 15.25
N GLU A 58 16.40 2.35 15.34
CA GLU A 58 17.26 1.91 14.25
C GLU A 58 16.51 1.21 13.10
N ASN A 59 15.26 0.83 13.33
CA ASN A 59 14.40 0.22 12.31
C ASN A 59 13.58 1.27 11.52
N PHE A 60 13.66 2.54 11.89
CA PHE A 60 13.14 3.62 11.06
C PHE A 60 14.16 4.01 10.01
N VAL A 61 13.92 3.55 8.79
CA VAL A 61 14.76 3.82 7.61
C VAL A 61 14.31 5.11 6.98
N ILE A 62 15.11 6.17 7.15
CA ILE A 62 14.72 7.52 6.77
C ILE A 62 15.22 7.83 5.37
N GLU A 63 14.30 8.13 4.46
CA GLU A 63 14.58 8.72 3.16
C GLU A 63 14.53 10.26 3.24
N PRO A 64 15.43 11.01 2.58
CA PRO A 64 15.44 12.48 2.64
C PRO A 64 14.12 13.09 2.12
N PHE A 65 13.60 12.55 1.03
CA PHE A 65 12.32 12.92 0.41
C PHE A 65 11.79 11.79 -0.49
N GLY A 66 10.49 11.80 -0.81
CA GLY A 66 9.87 10.72 -1.59
C GLY A 66 10.39 10.63 -3.02
N LYS A 67 10.91 9.47 -3.42
CA LYS A 67 11.31 9.11 -4.79
C LYS A 67 10.56 7.88 -5.33
N ASP A 68 9.30 7.71 -4.90
CA ASP A 68 8.50 6.52 -5.17
C ASP A 68 8.99 5.29 -4.37
N ASN A 69 8.30 4.17 -4.50
CA ASN A 69 8.53 3.00 -3.66
C ASN A 69 9.68 2.08 -4.11
N GLY A 70 10.22 2.25 -5.32
CA GLY A 70 11.38 1.47 -5.79
C GLY A 70 12.66 1.78 -5.01
N PRO A 71 13.14 3.04 -4.95
CA PRO A 71 14.28 3.43 -4.11
C PRO A 71 14.06 3.15 -2.62
N ALA A 72 12.84 3.34 -2.09
CA ALA A 72 12.49 3.02 -0.72
C ALA A 72 12.68 1.52 -0.41
N ALA A 73 12.20 0.64 -1.31
CA ALA A 73 12.41 -0.80 -1.20
C ALA A 73 13.89 -1.17 -1.29
N ALA A 74 14.65 -0.59 -2.25
CA ALA A 74 16.07 -0.86 -2.40
C ALA A 74 16.87 -0.45 -1.15
N LEU A 75 16.54 0.69 -0.54
CA LEU A 75 17.15 1.16 0.72
C LEU A 75 16.88 0.17 1.87
N GLY A 76 15.60 -0.16 2.09
CA GLY A 76 15.20 -1.10 3.13
C GLY A 76 15.85 -2.47 2.96
N LEU A 77 15.84 -3.01 1.74
CA LEU A 77 16.49 -4.29 1.42
C LEU A 77 18.00 -4.26 1.65
N THR A 78 18.68 -3.16 1.30
CA THR A 78 20.12 -3.01 1.52
C THR A 78 20.47 -3.02 3.02
N ILE A 79 19.68 -2.34 3.85
CA ILE A 79 19.86 -2.31 5.31
C ILE A 79 19.60 -3.69 5.91
N ILE A 80 18.47 -4.31 5.56
CA ILE A 80 18.11 -5.63 6.07
C ILE A 80 19.17 -6.66 5.67
N HIS A 81 19.56 -6.67 4.39
CA HIS A 81 20.59 -7.60 3.91
C HIS A 81 21.95 -7.39 4.58
N LYS A 82 22.33 -6.15 4.86
CA LYS A 82 23.56 -5.86 5.63
C LYS A 82 23.52 -6.42 7.05
N ARG A 83 22.35 -6.38 7.71
CA ARG A 83 22.16 -6.88 9.07
C ARG A 83 21.92 -8.38 9.12
N ASP A 84 21.19 -8.94 8.12
CA ASP A 84 20.92 -10.37 7.97
C ASP A 84 20.90 -10.75 6.49
N PRO A 85 22.01 -11.29 5.94
CA PRO A 85 22.10 -11.71 4.54
C PRO A 85 21.14 -12.85 4.15
N GLN A 86 20.60 -13.59 5.11
CA GLN A 86 19.67 -14.68 4.87
C GLN A 86 18.19 -14.26 5.03
N ALA A 87 17.94 -12.99 5.32
CA ALA A 87 16.59 -12.50 5.59
C ALA A 87 15.62 -12.79 4.43
N THR A 88 14.44 -13.30 4.79
CA THR A 88 13.24 -13.25 3.96
C THR A 88 12.44 -12.02 4.36
N VAL A 89 12.13 -11.17 3.40
CA VAL A 89 11.51 -9.85 3.62
C VAL A 89 10.12 -9.84 3.04
N ALA A 90 9.13 -9.42 3.82
CA ALA A 90 7.82 -9.04 3.34
C ALA A 90 7.77 -7.51 3.17
N TYR A 91 7.68 -7.06 1.92
CA TYR A 91 7.46 -5.66 1.56
C TYR A 91 5.96 -5.39 1.50
N LEU A 92 5.47 -4.51 2.36
CA LEU A 92 4.04 -4.29 2.59
C LEU A 92 3.72 -2.80 2.56
N ALA A 93 2.57 -2.46 1.95
CA ALA A 93 2.05 -1.10 2.01
C ALA A 93 1.47 -0.80 3.41
N SER A 94 1.69 0.42 3.89
CA SER A 94 1.25 0.87 5.22
C SER A 94 -0.16 1.47 5.25
N ASP A 95 -0.83 1.55 4.09
CA ASP A 95 -2.12 2.23 3.91
C ASP A 95 -3.19 1.37 3.23
N HIS A 96 -2.98 0.04 3.21
CA HIS A 96 -3.98 -0.91 2.74
C HIS A 96 -4.83 -1.45 3.89
N HIS A 97 -6.14 -1.57 3.64
CA HIS A 97 -7.06 -2.28 4.51
C HIS A 97 -7.01 -3.79 4.25
N ILE A 98 -7.09 -4.59 5.31
CA ILE A 98 -7.18 -6.04 5.28
C ILE A 98 -8.15 -6.47 6.38
N ALA A 99 -9.32 -6.95 5.99
CA ALA A 99 -10.37 -7.32 6.94
C ALA A 99 -10.08 -8.67 7.64
N ASN A 100 -9.55 -9.64 6.89
CA ASN A 100 -9.24 -10.98 7.42
C ASN A 100 -7.78 -11.06 7.86
N ARG A 101 -7.48 -10.64 9.11
CA ARG A 101 -6.13 -10.66 9.69
C ARG A 101 -5.55 -12.08 9.76
N ALA A 102 -6.33 -13.07 10.15
CA ALA A 102 -5.86 -14.46 10.27
C ALA A 102 -5.50 -15.04 8.89
N GLY A 103 -6.35 -14.81 7.88
CA GLY A 103 -6.07 -15.20 6.50
C GLY A 103 -4.82 -14.52 5.95
N PHE A 104 -4.61 -13.24 6.27
CA PHE A 104 -3.41 -12.52 5.88
C PHE A 104 -2.13 -13.09 6.53
N GLN A 105 -2.18 -13.38 7.82
CA GLN A 105 -1.04 -13.98 8.54
C GLN A 105 -0.70 -15.37 7.97
N ASN A 106 -1.72 -16.18 7.65
CA ASN A 106 -1.52 -17.46 6.98
C ASN A 106 -0.91 -17.29 5.59
N ALA A 107 -1.37 -16.30 4.81
CA ALA A 107 -0.81 -15.98 3.50
C ALA A 107 0.66 -15.53 3.58
N LEU A 108 1.03 -14.74 4.58
CA LEU A 108 2.43 -14.35 4.81
C LEU A 108 3.30 -15.56 5.16
N THR A 109 2.80 -16.51 5.97
CA THR A 109 3.50 -17.74 6.28
C THR A 109 3.76 -18.57 5.01
N ALA A 110 2.72 -18.80 4.21
CA ALA A 110 2.82 -19.49 2.92
C ALA A 110 3.81 -18.80 1.96
N ALA A 111 3.74 -17.47 1.89
CA ALA A 111 4.62 -16.67 1.04
C ALA A 111 6.09 -16.74 1.49
N CYS A 112 6.36 -16.75 2.79
CA CYS A 112 7.71 -16.93 3.31
C CYS A 112 8.28 -18.31 2.97
N GLU A 113 7.50 -19.39 3.11
CA GLU A 113 7.91 -20.74 2.72
C GLU A 113 8.28 -20.81 1.24
N LEU A 114 7.45 -20.22 0.37
CA LEU A 114 7.65 -20.19 -1.08
C LEU A 114 8.87 -19.32 -1.47
N ALA A 115 9.06 -18.18 -0.79
CA ALA A 115 10.22 -17.31 -1.00
C ALA A 115 11.55 -17.99 -0.61
N GLN A 116 11.55 -18.85 0.42
CA GLN A 116 12.71 -19.65 0.79
C GLN A 116 13.11 -20.67 -0.30
N GLN A 117 12.17 -21.05 -1.16
CA GLN A 117 12.42 -21.91 -2.32
C GLN A 117 12.96 -21.14 -3.55
N GLY A 118 13.19 -19.84 -3.43
CA GLY A 118 13.77 -18.99 -4.49
C GLY A 118 12.72 -18.33 -5.40
N HIS A 119 11.47 -18.21 -4.95
CA HIS A 119 10.46 -17.43 -5.66
C HIS A 119 10.36 -15.99 -5.14
N ILE A 120 10.04 -15.06 -6.03
CA ILE A 120 9.51 -13.76 -5.68
C ILE A 120 8.00 -13.91 -5.57
N VAL A 121 7.45 -13.77 -4.38
CA VAL A 121 6.04 -14.04 -4.13
C VAL A 121 5.23 -12.75 -4.08
N THR A 122 4.10 -12.72 -4.76
CA THR A 122 3.09 -11.67 -4.62
C THR A 122 1.76 -12.24 -4.16
N LEU A 123 1.08 -11.51 -3.27
CA LEU A 123 -0.29 -11.83 -2.89
C LEU A 123 -1.24 -11.33 -3.97
N GLY A 124 -1.90 -12.25 -4.65
CA GLY A 124 -2.85 -11.96 -5.72
C GLY A 124 -4.27 -11.87 -5.19
N ILE A 125 -4.95 -10.74 -5.43
CA ILE A 125 -6.34 -10.54 -5.02
C ILE A 125 -7.26 -10.93 -6.17
N SER A 126 -8.35 -11.63 -5.89
CA SER A 126 -9.35 -11.98 -6.91
C SER A 126 -10.06 -10.72 -7.43
N PRO A 127 -10.01 -10.43 -8.74
CA PRO A 127 -10.65 -9.26 -9.29
C PRO A 127 -12.18 -9.36 -9.20
N SER A 128 -12.85 -8.39 -8.58
CA SER A 128 -14.30 -8.30 -8.49
C SER A 128 -14.92 -7.35 -9.52
N PHE A 129 -14.12 -6.49 -10.14
CA PHE A 129 -14.53 -5.55 -11.20
C PHE A 129 -13.34 -5.18 -12.11
N PRO A 130 -13.57 -4.66 -13.33
CA PRO A 130 -12.49 -4.29 -14.25
C PRO A 130 -11.84 -2.96 -13.86
N SER A 131 -10.88 -2.98 -12.91
CA SER A 131 -10.15 -1.80 -12.48
C SER A 131 -9.05 -1.44 -13.49
N THR A 132 -8.99 -0.17 -13.89
CA THR A 132 -7.87 0.41 -14.65
C THR A 132 -6.81 1.05 -13.74
N ALA A 133 -7.03 1.02 -12.42
CA ALA A 133 -6.13 1.60 -11.42
C ALA A 133 -5.15 0.59 -10.83
N PHE A 134 -5.41 -0.71 -11.00
CA PHE A 134 -4.60 -1.80 -10.44
C PHE A 134 -3.75 -2.51 -11.49
N GLY A 135 -2.66 -3.10 -11.04
CA GLY A 135 -1.92 -4.08 -11.81
C GLY A 135 -2.62 -5.44 -11.82
N TYR A 136 -2.42 -6.21 -12.86
CA TYR A 136 -2.93 -7.58 -13.01
C TYR A 136 -1.78 -8.55 -13.22
N ILE A 137 -1.90 -9.73 -12.64
CA ILE A 137 -0.91 -10.80 -12.75
C ILE A 137 -1.59 -12.03 -13.34
N ARG A 138 -1.14 -12.50 -14.49
CA ARG A 138 -1.67 -13.73 -15.08
C ARG A 138 -1.09 -14.94 -14.39
N ARG A 139 -1.96 -15.80 -13.87
CA ARG A 139 -1.59 -17.07 -13.23
C ARG A 139 -1.25 -18.12 -14.30
N GLY A 140 -0.19 -18.85 -14.05
CA GLY A 140 0.29 -19.96 -14.88
C GLY A 140 0.07 -21.32 -14.23
N ALA A 141 1.08 -22.19 -14.34
CA ALA A 141 1.04 -23.52 -13.78
C ALA A 141 1.04 -23.49 -12.24
N GLU A 142 0.36 -24.46 -11.63
CA GLU A 142 0.41 -24.69 -10.19
C GLU A 142 1.84 -25.07 -9.76
N ILE A 143 2.32 -24.49 -8.68
CA ILE A 143 3.62 -24.80 -8.05
C ILE A 143 3.43 -25.85 -6.95
N GLY A 144 2.32 -25.74 -6.19
CA GLY A 144 2.01 -26.58 -5.05
C GLY A 144 1.19 -25.85 -4.00
N GLN A 145 1.04 -26.47 -2.83
CA GLN A 145 0.29 -25.89 -1.71
C GLN A 145 1.24 -25.48 -0.57
N PHE A 146 1.03 -24.28 -0.02
CA PHE A 146 1.80 -23.69 1.05
C PHE A 146 0.83 -23.17 2.12
N ALA A 147 0.92 -23.65 3.33
CA ALA A 147 -0.02 -23.35 4.42
C ALA A 147 -1.50 -23.46 3.98
N GLY A 148 -1.82 -24.45 3.11
CA GLY A 148 -3.17 -24.66 2.58
C GLY A 148 -3.60 -23.74 1.42
N ILE A 149 -2.71 -22.87 0.92
CA ILE A 149 -2.98 -21.99 -0.22
C ILE A 149 -2.23 -22.51 -1.45
N THR A 150 -2.95 -22.67 -2.58
CA THR A 150 -2.34 -23.08 -3.85
C THR A 150 -1.56 -21.92 -4.48
N ALA A 151 -0.29 -22.12 -4.79
CA ALA A 151 0.57 -21.17 -5.45
C ALA A 151 0.67 -21.44 -6.96
N PHE A 152 0.81 -20.40 -7.76
CA PHE A 152 0.92 -20.46 -9.21
C PHE A 152 2.15 -19.67 -9.70
N THR A 153 2.75 -20.11 -10.80
CA THR A 153 3.72 -19.27 -11.52
C THR A 153 3.04 -18.04 -12.11
N SER A 154 3.77 -16.96 -12.31
CA SER A 154 3.29 -15.80 -13.09
C SER A 154 3.64 -15.97 -14.56
N LEU A 155 2.66 -15.76 -15.45
CA LEU A 155 2.85 -15.69 -16.91
C LEU A 155 2.99 -14.25 -17.42
N GLY A 156 2.81 -13.26 -16.56
CA GLY A 156 2.98 -11.86 -16.94
C GLY A 156 2.37 -10.91 -15.91
N PHE A 157 2.92 -9.73 -15.88
CA PHE A 157 2.51 -8.61 -15.03
C PHE A 157 2.03 -7.46 -15.94
N PHE A 158 0.88 -6.86 -15.65
CA PHE A 158 0.25 -5.85 -16.49
C PHE A 158 -0.21 -4.68 -15.62
N GLU A 159 0.59 -3.63 -15.56
CA GLU A 159 0.30 -2.48 -14.72
C GLU A 159 -0.70 -1.54 -15.41
N LYS A 160 -1.79 -1.22 -14.72
CA LYS A 160 -2.84 -0.27 -15.12
C LYS A 160 -3.30 -0.43 -16.59
N PRO A 161 -3.94 -1.57 -16.94
CA PRO A 161 -4.44 -1.80 -18.29
C PRO A 161 -5.54 -0.80 -18.67
N ASP A 162 -5.81 -0.67 -19.96
CA ASP A 162 -7.03 -0.03 -20.42
C ASP A 162 -8.29 -0.83 -20.01
N LEU A 163 -9.48 -0.22 -20.16
CA LEU A 163 -10.73 -0.82 -19.72
C LEU A 163 -11.05 -2.13 -20.47
N GLU A 164 -10.78 -2.19 -21.76
CA GLU A 164 -11.06 -3.38 -22.58
C GLU A 164 -10.25 -4.58 -22.09
N ARG A 165 -8.96 -4.39 -21.86
CA ARG A 165 -8.08 -5.41 -21.29
C ARG A 165 -8.50 -5.79 -19.86
N ALA A 166 -8.85 -4.79 -19.01
CA ALA A 166 -9.31 -5.06 -17.65
C ALA A 166 -10.58 -5.93 -17.63
N VAL A 167 -11.55 -5.66 -18.49
CA VAL A 167 -12.76 -6.48 -18.67
C VAL A 167 -12.40 -7.90 -19.07
N HIS A 168 -11.54 -8.07 -20.07
CA HIS A 168 -11.06 -9.38 -20.51
C HIS A 168 -10.38 -10.15 -19.36
N PHE A 169 -9.51 -9.48 -18.58
CA PHE A 169 -8.81 -10.12 -17.47
C PHE A 169 -9.74 -10.63 -16.39
N VAL A 170 -10.77 -9.85 -16.03
CA VAL A 170 -11.78 -10.29 -15.05
C VAL A 170 -12.60 -11.46 -15.58
N GLN A 171 -13.09 -11.38 -16.84
CA GLN A 171 -13.92 -12.41 -17.45
C GLN A 171 -13.21 -13.75 -17.64
N SER A 172 -11.91 -13.73 -17.91
CA SER A 172 -11.12 -14.96 -18.10
C SER A 172 -10.96 -15.78 -16.82
N GLY A 173 -11.03 -15.13 -15.64
CA GLY A 173 -10.77 -15.79 -14.35
C GLY A 173 -9.30 -16.22 -14.14
N GLU A 174 -8.40 -15.92 -15.09
CA GLU A 174 -6.98 -16.32 -15.02
C GLU A 174 -6.08 -15.31 -14.29
N TYR A 175 -6.60 -14.14 -13.98
CA TYR A 175 -5.80 -13.05 -13.42
C TYR A 175 -6.12 -12.81 -11.95
N SER A 176 -5.13 -12.28 -11.25
CA SER A 176 -5.28 -11.67 -9.92
C SER A 176 -4.86 -10.21 -9.98
N TRP A 177 -5.46 -9.33 -9.17
CA TRP A 177 -4.89 -8.00 -8.96
C TRP A 177 -3.57 -8.10 -8.21
N ASN A 178 -2.63 -7.25 -8.59
CA ASN A 178 -1.42 -7.02 -7.82
C ASN A 178 -1.77 -6.23 -6.55
N SER A 179 -1.56 -6.81 -5.40
CA SER A 179 -1.76 -6.14 -4.12
C SER A 179 -0.63 -5.15 -3.76
N GLY A 180 0.49 -5.15 -4.51
CA GLY A 180 1.69 -4.39 -4.15
C GLY A 180 2.43 -4.96 -2.93
N MET A 181 2.09 -6.17 -2.50
CA MET A 181 2.76 -6.88 -1.40
C MET A 181 3.67 -7.96 -1.96
N PHE A 182 4.97 -7.88 -1.66
CA PHE A 182 5.99 -8.77 -2.20
C PHE A 182 6.78 -9.45 -1.07
N ILE A 183 6.98 -10.76 -1.20
CA ILE A 183 7.76 -11.55 -0.25
C ILE A 183 8.90 -12.23 -1.01
N TRP A 184 10.13 -12.00 -0.60
CA TRP A 184 11.34 -12.45 -1.26
C TRP A 184 12.51 -12.62 -0.30
N ARG A 185 13.54 -13.35 -0.71
CA ARG A 185 14.82 -13.25 -0.02
C ARG A 185 15.48 -11.92 -0.36
N ALA A 186 16.05 -11.24 0.65
CA ALA A 186 16.67 -9.93 0.46
C ALA A 186 17.73 -9.95 -0.67
N GLN A 187 18.59 -10.98 -0.70
CA GLN A 187 19.59 -11.16 -1.76
C GLN A 187 18.95 -11.27 -3.15
N GLN A 188 17.89 -12.08 -3.28
CA GLN A 188 17.21 -12.28 -4.58
C GLN A 188 16.62 -10.97 -5.10
N ALA A 189 16.01 -10.16 -4.23
CA ALA A 189 15.50 -8.85 -4.61
C ALA A 189 16.63 -7.92 -5.07
N LEU A 190 17.76 -7.89 -4.35
CA LEU A 190 18.94 -7.10 -4.75
C LEU A 190 19.55 -7.58 -6.06
N ASP A 191 19.55 -8.89 -6.33
CA ASP A 191 19.99 -9.45 -7.62
C ASP A 191 19.09 -9.00 -8.79
N GLU A 192 17.78 -8.90 -8.57
CA GLU A 192 16.86 -8.34 -9.56
C GLU A 192 17.09 -6.84 -9.79
N PHE A 193 17.38 -6.05 -8.75
CA PHE A 193 17.82 -4.67 -8.92
C PHE A 193 19.14 -4.59 -9.70
N ALA A 194 20.12 -5.44 -9.41
CA ALA A 194 21.38 -5.50 -10.14
C ALA A 194 21.18 -5.81 -11.63
N ARG A 195 20.25 -6.71 -11.94
CA ARG A 195 19.96 -7.13 -13.31
C ARG A 195 19.20 -6.07 -14.11
N GLN A 196 18.19 -5.44 -13.49
CA GLN A 196 17.23 -4.57 -14.18
C GLN A 196 17.55 -3.08 -14.02
N ARG A 197 18.18 -2.69 -12.92
CA ARG A 197 18.54 -1.31 -12.54
C ARG A 197 19.98 -1.25 -12.01
N PRO A 198 20.98 -1.57 -12.83
CA PRO A 198 22.37 -1.72 -12.38
C PRO A 198 22.91 -0.46 -11.71
N GLU A 199 22.53 0.73 -12.21
CA GLU A 199 22.97 1.99 -11.60
C GLU A 199 22.37 2.21 -10.22
N MET A 200 21.07 1.92 -10.03
CA MET A 200 20.43 1.98 -8.71
C MET A 200 21.10 0.98 -7.76
N HIS A 201 21.31 -0.26 -8.18
CA HIS A 201 21.99 -1.27 -7.38
C HIS A 201 23.41 -0.81 -6.99
N ARG A 202 24.17 -0.22 -7.92
CA ARG A 202 25.52 0.32 -7.65
C ARG A 202 25.50 1.38 -6.56
N LEU A 203 24.52 2.31 -6.61
CA LEU A 203 24.37 3.39 -5.64
C LEU A 203 24.10 2.83 -4.23
N PHE A 204 23.18 1.87 -4.09
CA PHE A 204 22.86 1.27 -2.79
C PHE A 204 23.96 0.33 -2.29
N THR A 205 24.67 -0.36 -3.17
CA THR A 205 25.87 -1.14 -2.79
C THR A 205 26.97 -0.23 -2.23
N ALA A 206 27.17 0.94 -2.83
CA ALA A 206 28.14 1.93 -2.33
C ALA A 206 27.74 2.55 -0.98
N LEU A 207 26.43 2.60 -0.68
CA LEU A 207 25.88 3.03 0.60
C LEU A 207 26.12 2.00 1.73
N ALA A 208 26.08 0.70 1.41
CA ALA A 208 26.07 -0.39 2.40
C ALA A 208 27.17 -0.31 3.49
N PRO A 209 28.45 0.08 3.20
CA PRO A 209 29.45 0.22 4.24
C PRO A 209 29.15 1.30 5.28
N ALA A 210 28.37 2.31 4.94
CA ALA A 210 28.03 3.42 5.84
C ALA A 210 26.86 3.09 6.80
N ILE A 211 26.09 2.02 6.54
CA ILE A 211 24.97 1.59 7.37
C ILE A 211 25.47 1.30 8.80
N ASP A 212 24.73 1.79 9.80
CA ASP A 212 25.02 1.69 11.23
C ASP A 212 26.32 2.39 11.64
N THR A 213 26.75 3.40 10.88
CA THR A 213 27.90 4.29 11.20
C THR A 213 27.47 5.76 11.20
N PRO A 214 28.26 6.68 11.80
CA PRO A 214 27.98 8.12 11.74
C PRO A 214 27.91 8.71 10.32
N ALA A 215 28.52 8.05 9.34
CA ALA A 215 28.51 8.50 7.93
C ALA A 215 27.22 8.17 7.19
N TYR A 216 26.27 7.45 7.80
CA TYR A 216 25.06 6.94 7.14
C TYR A 216 24.19 8.07 6.57
N LYS A 217 23.91 9.12 7.35
CA LYS A 217 23.03 10.22 6.91
C LYS A 217 23.56 10.89 5.64
N ASP A 218 24.86 11.21 5.59
CA ASP A 218 25.47 11.84 4.42
C ASP A 218 25.51 10.89 3.22
N ALA A 219 25.73 9.61 3.45
CA ALA A 219 25.73 8.60 2.39
C ALA A 219 24.35 8.42 1.78
N VAL A 220 23.27 8.37 2.60
CA VAL A 220 21.87 8.31 2.11
C VAL A 220 21.54 9.56 1.30
N THR A 221 21.88 10.75 1.77
CA THR A 221 21.61 12.01 1.04
C THR A 221 22.25 11.99 -0.35
N ARG A 222 23.53 11.64 -0.46
CA ARG A 222 24.21 11.52 -1.76
C ARG A 222 23.58 10.46 -2.67
N THR A 223 23.22 9.32 -2.12
CA THR A 223 22.54 8.25 -2.87
C THR A 223 21.18 8.73 -3.36
N TRP A 224 20.44 9.44 -2.50
CA TRP A 224 19.11 9.93 -2.82
C TRP A 224 19.12 11.01 -3.91
N ASP A 225 20.11 11.88 -3.94
CA ASP A 225 20.25 12.89 -5.00
C ASP A 225 20.45 12.24 -6.38
N ALA A 226 21.19 11.13 -6.45
CA ALA A 226 21.57 10.45 -7.67
C ALA A 226 20.56 9.41 -8.17
N VAL A 227 19.79 8.75 -7.26
CA VAL A 227 18.89 7.66 -7.63
C VAL A 227 17.69 8.15 -8.43
N GLU A 228 17.27 7.40 -9.45
CA GLU A 228 16.06 7.69 -10.23
C GLU A 228 14.78 7.49 -9.42
N ARG A 229 13.73 8.23 -9.76
CA ARG A 229 12.38 8.02 -9.21
C ARG A 229 11.66 6.98 -10.05
N ILE A 230 11.30 5.85 -9.45
CA ILE A 230 10.61 4.74 -10.12
C ILE A 230 9.84 3.89 -9.11
N SER A 231 8.68 3.33 -9.51
CA SER A 231 7.99 2.35 -8.67
C SER A 231 8.67 0.99 -8.71
N ILE A 232 8.47 0.19 -7.66
CA ILE A 232 9.01 -1.18 -7.57
C ILE A 232 8.44 -2.09 -8.68
N ASP A 233 7.21 -1.83 -9.11
CA ASP A 233 6.56 -2.55 -10.19
C ASP A 233 7.35 -2.42 -11.49
N PHE A 234 7.68 -1.20 -11.89
CA PHE A 234 8.50 -0.92 -13.09
C PHE A 234 10.00 -1.17 -12.88
N ALA A 235 10.50 -1.02 -11.65
CA ALA A 235 11.91 -1.23 -11.38
C ALA A 235 12.29 -2.71 -11.44
N VAL A 236 11.42 -3.58 -10.90
CA VAL A 236 11.71 -4.99 -10.67
C VAL A 236 10.60 -5.90 -11.17
N MET A 237 9.34 -5.69 -10.76
CA MET A 237 8.32 -6.73 -10.84
C MET A 237 7.92 -7.09 -12.27
N GLU A 238 7.81 -6.15 -13.18
CA GLU A 238 7.46 -6.43 -14.59
C GLU A 238 8.49 -7.34 -15.30
N GLY A 239 9.76 -7.21 -14.94
CA GLY A 239 10.84 -7.98 -15.55
C GLY A 239 11.40 -9.09 -14.66
N ALA A 240 10.88 -9.29 -13.44
CA ALA A 240 11.42 -10.25 -12.49
C ALA A 240 11.25 -11.70 -12.98
N LYS A 241 12.25 -12.52 -12.67
CA LYS A 241 12.22 -13.95 -12.92
C LYS A 241 11.65 -14.69 -11.71
N SER A 242 11.02 -15.84 -11.96
CA SER A 242 10.51 -16.74 -10.91
C SER A 242 9.48 -16.10 -9.98
N ILE A 243 8.55 -15.30 -10.53
CA ILE A 243 7.43 -14.77 -9.76
C ILE A 243 6.43 -15.90 -9.50
N ALA A 244 6.04 -16.04 -8.23
CA ALA A 244 4.92 -16.86 -7.79
C ALA A 244 3.76 -16.00 -7.30
N VAL A 245 2.55 -16.39 -7.65
CA VAL A 245 1.31 -15.75 -7.22
C VAL A 245 0.61 -16.62 -6.19
N LEU A 246 0.31 -16.06 -5.03
CA LEU A 246 -0.55 -16.65 -4.02
C LEU A 246 -1.92 -15.97 -4.08
N PRO A 247 -2.93 -16.58 -4.70
CA PRO A 247 -4.30 -16.06 -4.69
C PRO A 247 -4.87 -16.11 -3.28
N VAL A 248 -5.33 -14.95 -2.77
CA VAL A 248 -5.84 -14.82 -1.40
C VAL A 248 -7.14 -14.01 -1.37
N ASP A 249 -8.03 -14.40 -0.46
CA ASP A 249 -9.20 -13.63 -0.07
C ASP A 249 -9.04 -13.17 1.38
N ILE A 250 -8.54 -11.97 1.53
CA ILE A 250 -8.22 -11.36 2.82
C ILE A 250 -9.02 -10.07 3.09
N GLY A 251 -10.05 -9.81 2.29
CA GLY A 251 -10.80 -8.56 2.38
C GLY A 251 -9.90 -7.34 2.15
N TRP A 252 -9.06 -7.40 1.11
CA TRP A 252 -8.10 -6.36 0.77
C TRP A 252 -8.77 -5.20 0.03
N SER A 253 -8.37 -3.98 0.41
CA SER A 253 -8.64 -2.75 -0.33
C SER A 253 -7.46 -1.78 -0.20
N ASP A 254 -7.09 -1.15 -1.30
CA ASP A 254 -6.10 -0.05 -1.28
C ASP A 254 -6.70 1.26 -0.74
N ILE A 255 -8.02 1.34 -0.57
CA ILE A 255 -8.78 2.56 -0.21
C ILE A 255 -8.27 3.77 -1.04
N GLY A 256 -8.17 3.59 -2.35
CA GLY A 256 -7.62 4.60 -3.26
C GLY A 256 -8.55 5.82 -3.48
N SER A 257 -9.80 5.75 -3.07
CA SER A 257 -10.80 6.82 -3.19
C SER A 257 -11.79 6.80 -2.02
N TRP A 258 -12.54 7.89 -1.85
CA TRP A 258 -13.64 7.94 -0.88
C TRP A 258 -14.74 6.92 -1.20
N GLY A 259 -14.95 6.58 -2.48
CA GLY A 259 -15.89 5.54 -2.89
C GLY A 259 -15.49 4.15 -2.40
N ALA A 260 -14.19 3.84 -2.36
CA ALA A 260 -13.71 2.56 -1.86
C ALA A 260 -13.95 2.35 -0.35
N LEU A 261 -14.28 3.40 0.41
CA LEU A 261 -14.69 3.24 1.81
C LEU A 261 -16.05 2.54 1.96
N PHE A 262 -16.95 2.62 0.98
CA PHE A 262 -18.22 1.87 1.03
C PHE A 262 -18.00 0.36 1.15
N ASP A 263 -16.90 -0.15 0.59
CA ASP A 263 -16.60 -1.58 0.58
C ASP A 263 -16.03 -2.08 1.91
N VAL A 264 -15.61 -1.16 2.80
CA VAL A 264 -14.85 -1.51 4.02
C VAL A 264 -15.42 -0.94 5.32
N VAL A 265 -16.38 0.00 5.24
CA VAL A 265 -17.07 0.53 6.43
C VAL A 265 -18.39 -0.19 6.66
N ALA A 266 -18.84 -0.21 7.93
CA ALA A 266 -20.16 -0.70 8.25
C ALA A 266 -21.23 0.24 7.67
N LEU A 267 -22.21 -0.33 6.96
CA LEU A 267 -23.33 0.38 6.37
C LEU A 267 -24.62 -0.02 7.11
N ASP A 268 -25.58 0.93 7.20
CA ASP A 268 -26.92 0.66 7.66
C ASP A 268 -27.76 -0.10 6.61
N ASP A 269 -29.01 -0.46 6.94
CA ASP A 269 -29.93 -1.20 6.05
C ASP A 269 -30.30 -0.41 4.76
N ARG A 270 -30.00 0.89 4.71
CA ARG A 270 -30.19 1.77 3.56
C ARG A 270 -28.90 2.02 2.77
N GLY A 271 -27.80 1.34 3.13
CA GLY A 271 -26.51 1.50 2.52
C GLY A 271 -25.78 2.79 2.92
N ASN A 272 -26.16 3.45 4.01
CA ASN A 272 -25.47 4.63 4.50
C ASN A 272 -24.35 4.23 5.46
N GLY A 273 -23.20 4.90 5.35
CA GLY A 273 -22.06 4.75 6.25
C GLY A 273 -21.72 6.05 6.93
N ILE A 274 -21.22 5.96 8.16
CA ILE A 274 -20.73 7.14 8.89
C ILE A 274 -19.38 6.85 9.54
N LYS A 275 -18.47 7.81 9.45
CA LYS A 275 -17.13 7.81 10.06
C LYS A 275 -16.75 9.20 10.56
N GLY A 276 -15.83 9.24 11.54
CA GLY A 276 -15.32 10.45 12.18
C GLY A 276 -15.03 10.20 13.65
N GLN A 277 -14.52 11.19 14.37
CA GLN A 277 -14.20 11.07 15.80
C GLN A 277 -15.47 11.08 16.68
N SER A 278 -16.48 11.84 16.27
CA SER A 278 -17.79 11.90 16.94
C SER A 278 -18.92 11.83 15.92
N PRO A 279 -19.02 10.72 15.18
CA PRO A 279 -19.89 10.65 14.02
C PRO A 279 -21.37 10.67 14.43
N ASN A 280 -22.09 11.71 13.99
CA ASN A 280 -23.53 11.81 14.11
C ASN A 280 -24.14 12.10 12.75
N HIS A 281 -25.05 11.25 12.30
CA HIS A 281 -25.78 11.39 11.05
C HIS A 281 -27.27 11.21 11.28
N ILE A 282 -28.07 12.19 10.88
CA ILE A 282 -29.52 12.08 10.81
C ILE A 282 -29.89 12.00 9.33
N ALA A 283 -30.46 10.88 8.91
CA ALA A 283 -30.78 10.59 7.53
C ALA A 283 -32.31 10.45 7.36
N ILE A 284 -32.94 11.35 6.57
CA ILE A 284 -34.33 11.25 6.16
C ILE A 284 -34.36 11.02 4.65
N ASP A 285 -34.99 9.94 4.20
CA ASP A 285 -35.05 9.55 2.78
C ASP A 285 -33.68 9.60 2.09
N THR A 286 -32.65 9.12 2.80
CA THR A 286 -31.25 9.10 2.35
C THR A 286 -30.80 7.65 2.18
N THR A 287 -30.13 7.35 1.07
CA THR A 287 -29.64 6.00 0.77
C THR A 287 -28.24 6.04 0.15
N ASN A 288 -27.47 4.96 0.31
CA ASN A 288 -26.13 4.78 -0.30
C ASN A 288 -25.22 6.01 -0.12
N THR A 289 -25.25 6.65 1.05
CA THR A 289 -24.51 7.89 1.33
C THR A 289 -23.48 7.64 2.41
N LEU A 290 -22.21 7.99 2.13
CA LEU A 290 -21.11 7.93 3.09
C LEU A 290 -20.84 9.33 3.64
N VAL A 291 -20.85 9.44 4.97
CA VAL A 291 -20.51 10.67 5.70
C VAL A 291 -19.24 10.44 6.50
N TYR A 292 -18.22 11.25 6.25
CA TYR A 292 -16.99 11.34 7.05
C TYR A 292 -16.95 12.74 7.68
N ALA A 293 -17.27 12.85 8.97
CA ALA A 293 -17.38 14.14 9.66
C ALA A 293 -17.22 13.98 11.18
N ASP A 294 -16.70 15.02 11.84
CA ASP A 294 -16.59 15.10 13.30
C ASP A 294 -17.73 15.92 13.94
N LYS A 295 -18.66 16.40 13.14
CA LYS A 295 -19.86 17.13 13.57
C LYS A 295 -21.14 16.47 13.07
N LEU A 296 -22.28 16.89 13.63
CA LEU A 296 -23.59 16.43 13.16
C LEU A 296 -23.77 16.79 11.68
N VAL A 297 -24.07 15.78 10.87
CA VAL A 297 -24.50 15.93 9.47
C VAL A 297 -25.96 15.49 9.35
N VAL A 298 -26.76 16.29 8.69
CA VAL A 298 -28.16 15.96 8.39
C VAL A 298 -28.33 15.88 6.88
N THR A 299 -28.93 14.81 6.39
CA THR A 299 -29.22 14.61 4.97
C THR A 299 -30.70 14.31 4.79
N VAL A 300 -31.31 14.90 3.77
CA VAL A 300 -32.75 14.75 3.48
C VAL A 300 -32.96 14.57 1.97
N GLY A 301 -33.57 13.46 1.57
CA GLY A 301 -33.95 13.19 0.18
C GLY A 301 -32.77 13.08 -0.80
N VAL A 302 -31.62 12.58 -0.33
CA VAL A 302 -30.40 12.43 -1.16
C VAL A 302 -29.98 10.96 -1.25
N ASN A 303 -29.26 10.63 -2.32
CA ASN A 303 -28.74 9.30 -2.56
C ASN A 303 -27.36 9.32 -3.22
N GLU A 304 -26.60 8.26 -3.02
CA GLU A 304 -25.32 8.00 -3.70
C GLU A 304 -24.29 9.14 -3.53
N LEU A 305 -24.23 9.72 -2.33
CA LEU A 305 -23.30 10.80 -2.03
C LEU A 305 -22.14 10.32 -1.17
N VAL A 306 -21.02 11.02 -1.32
CA VAL A 306 -19.91 11.08 -0.38
C VAL A 306 -19.84 12.49 0.16
N VAL A 307 -19.96 12.62 1.48
CA VAL A 307 -19.84 13.87 2.22
C VAL A 307 -18.62 13.76 3.12
N VAL A 308 -17.62 14.60 2.91
CA VAL A 308 -16.40 14.64 3.70
C VAL A 308 -16.23 16.05 4.26
N ASP A 309 -16.40 16.16 5.57
CA ASP A 309 -16.19 17.39 6.30
C ASP A 309 -14.83 17.36 7.02
N THR A 310 -14.07 18.41 6.85
CA THR A 310 -12.79 18.65 7.52
C THR A 310 -12.82 20.03 8.17
N GLU A 311 -11.80 20.39 8.96
CA GLU A 311 -11.76 21.69 9.64
C GLU A 311 -11.89 22.89 8.69
N ASP A 312 -11.38 22.76 7.47
CA ASP A 312 -11.20 23.87 6.53
C ASP A 312 -11.93 23.69 5.19
N ALA A 313 -12.52 22.53 4.92
CA ALA A 313 -13.21 22.26 3.64
C ALA A 313 -14.31 21.21 3.78
N LEU A 314 -15.34 21.34 2.96
CA LEU A 314 -16.40 20.37 2.78
C LEU A 314 -16.40 19.86 1.34
N LEU A 315 -16.25 18.54 1.17
CA LEU A 315 -16.43 17.86 -0.11
C LEU A 315 -17.80 17.18 -0.15
N ILE A 316 -18.55 17.42 -1.20
CA ILE A 316 -19.76 16.66 -1.54
C ILE A 316 -19.61 16.20 -2.99
N CYS A 317 -19.69 14.89 -3.22
CA CYS A 317 -19.64 14.34 -4.57
C CYS A 317 -20.49 13.07 -4.69
N HIS A 318 -20.87 12.71 -5.91
CA HIS A 318 -21.48 11.41 -6.19
C HIS A 318 -20.45 10.28 -5.93
N LYS A 319 -20.89 9.13 -5.38
CA LYS A 319 -19.99 8.02 -5.04
C LYS A 319 -19.16 7.51 -6.23
N ASP A 320 -19.75 7.48 -7.44
CA ASP A 320 -19.08 7.01 -8.66
C ASP A 320 -18.14 8.07 -9.28
N ARG A 321 -18.14 9.29 -8.72
CA ARG A 321 -17.31 10.42 -9.19
C ARG A 321 -16.14 10.73 -8.26
N THR A 322 -15.89 9.91 -7.24
CA THR A 322 -14.85 10.18 -6.23
C THR A 322 -13.43 10.24 -6.80
N GLN A 323 -13.15 9.61 -7.93
CA GLN A 323 -11.87 9.73 -8.64
C GLN A 323 -11.66 11.12 -9.26
N ASP A 324 -12.74 11.85 -9.56
CA ASP A 324 -12.66 13.21 -10.11
C ASP A 324 -12.13 14.24 -9.10
N VAL A 325 -12.08 13.91 -7.82
CA VAL A 325 -11.47 14.74 -6.77
C VAL A 325 -10.01 15.08 -7.11
N LYS A 326 -9.31 14.21 -7.85
CA LYS A 326 -7.95 14.52 -8.35
C LYS A 326 -7.92 15.77 -9.26
N LYS A 327 -8.99 16.06 -10.00
CA LYS A 327 -9.10 17.26 -10.85
C LYS A 327 -9.20 18.53 -9.98
N ILE A 328 -9.88 18.42 -8.82
CA ILE A 328 -10.02 19.56 -7.89
C ILE A 328 -8.64 20.00 -7.34
N VAL A 329 -7.71 19.06 -7.14
CA VAL A 329 -6.33 19.40 -6.73
C VAL A 329 -5.66 20.32 -7.77
N ALA A 330 -5.85 20.08 -9.06
CA ALA A 330 -5.33 20.94 -10.12
C ALA A 330 -6.01 22.32 -10.12
N GLU A 331 -7.33 22.36 -9.94
CA GLU A 331 -8.10 23.61 -9.85
C GLU A 331 -7.69 24.46 -8.64
N LEU A 332 -7.49 23.84 -7.46
CA LEU A 332 -7.01 24.54 -6.27
C LEU A 332 -5.65 25.20 -6.51
N LYS A 333 -4.72 24.51 -7.17
CA LYS A 333 -3.41 25.05 -7.53
C LYS A 333 -3.54 26.20 -8.54
N ALA A 334 -4.37 26.03 -9.57
CA ALA A 334 -4.60 27.06 -10.59
C ALA A 334 -5.20 28.35 -10.01
N ASN A 335 -6.02 28.23 -8.96
CA ASN A 335 -6.68 29.36 -8.28
C ASN A 335 -5.91 29.85 -7.03
N GLN A 336 -4.67 29.43 -6.80
CA GLN A 336 -3.84 29.82 -5.64
C GLN A 336 -4.50 29.50 -4.29
N LEU A 337 -5.18 28.37 -4.22
CA LEU A 337 -5.89 27.87 -3.04
C LEU A 337 -5.15 26.66 -2.39
N GLU A 338 -3.81 26.63 -2.50
CA GLU A 338 -2.98 25.52 -2.02
C GLU A 338 -3.11 25.25 -0.53
N LYS A 339 -3.59 26.21 0.25
CA LYS A 339 -3.86 26.04 1.70
C LYS A 339 -4.89 24.92 1.98
N TYR A 340 -5.65 24.49 0.97
CA TYR A 340 -6.64 23.40 1.08
C TYR A 340 -6.14 22.04 0.56
N LEU A 341 -4.83 21.94 0.21
CA LEU A 341 -4.21 20.70 -0.32
C LEU A 341 -3.60 19.82 0.76
#